data_a8fddf7a159e2c2a49c15e5d46349e27
#
_entry.id   a8fddf7a159e2c2a49c15e5d46349e27
#
_cell.length_a   1.000
_cell.length_b   1.000
_cell.length_c   1.000
_cell.angle_alpha   90.00
_cell.angle_beta   90.00
_cell.angle_gamma   90.00
#
_symmetry.space_group_name_H-M   'P 1'
#
loop_
_entity.id
_entity.type
_entity.pdbx_description
1 polymer ?
#
loop_
_entity_poly.entity_id
_entity_poly.type
_entity_poly.pdbx_seq_one_letter_code
_entity_poly.pdbx_strand_id
1 'polypeptide(L)'
;GQWNEQGLLICNEIHPARAKILSENVERMGIANAMVTNETPQRLAEVFEEYFTRILVDAPCSGEGMFRKNEAACEEWSTENVKICAERQDGILDCAASMLAPGGRIVYSTCTFAPAENEGSMTRFLLRHPEFHIVEVKKAEGMSAGVPEWAYFEEEKGQVLLEIAQTIRLWPQHLNGEGHYLAVLKKEGTLRQGYCRNGEEKGIAAKDLKVQGKGIVEFLDFAKDTLDPQTLAGSS
;
A
#
# COMPACT_ATOMS: atom_id res chain seq x y z
N GLY A 1 -10.81 -8.04 -10.38
CA GLY A 1 -9.73 -8.27 -11.32
C GLY A 1 -9.25 -9.70 -11.20
N GLN A 2 -9.12 -10.40 -12.31
CA GLN A 2 -8.51 -11.72 -12.32
C GLN A 2 -7.02 -11.53 -11.97
N TRP A 3 -6.61 -12.07 -10.84
CA TRP A 3 -5.20 -12.22 -10.51
C TRP A 3 -4.64 -13.33 -11.40
N ASN A 4 -3.78 -12.97 -12.35
CA ASN A 4 -3.03 -13.97 -13.09
C ASN A 4 -2.14 -14.72 -12.08
N GLU A 5 -2.11 -16.05 -12.16
CA GLU A 5 -1.32 -16.95 -11.30
C GLU A 5 0.20 -16.70 -11.31
N GLN A 6 0.66 -15.70 -12.06
CA GLN A 6 2.07 -15.37 -12.29
C GLN A 6 2.62 -14.24 -11.40
N GLY A 7 1.84 -13.70 -10.48
CA GLY A 7 2.27 -12.59 -9.60
C GLY A 7 2.40 -13.03 -8.15
N LEU A 8 3.16 -12.28 -7.35
CA LEU A 8 3.21 -12.40 -5.90
C LEU A 8 2.46 -11.22 -5.27
N LEU A 9 1.51 -11.52 -4.38
CA LEU A 9 0.83 -10.54 -3.54
C LEU A 9 1.48 -10.52 -2.15
N ILE A 10 2.00 -9.37 -1.72
CA ILE A 10 2.46 -9.18 -0.34
C ILE A 10 1.43 -8.33 0.40
N CYS A 11 0.85 -8.90 1.46
CA CYS A 11 -0.11 -8.25 2.33
C CYS A 11 0.56 -7.93 3.66
N ASN A 12 0.75 -6.66 3.99
CA ASN A 12 1.41 -6.26 5.23
C ASN A 12 0.45 -5.62 6.23
N GLU A 13 0.63 -5.95 7.49
CA GLU A 13 -0.05 -5.31 8.62
C GLU A 13 0.91 -5.18 9.80
N ILE A 14 1.06 -3.96 10.31
CA ILE A 14 2.03 -3.64 11.38
C ILE A 14 1.62 -4.22 12.75
N HIS A 15 0.30 -4.37 13.00
CA HIS A 15 -0.20 -4.87 14.27
C HIS A 15 -0.32 -6.41 14.26
N PRO A 16 0.40 -7.15 15.14
CA PRO A 16 0.43 -8.61 15.10
C PRO A 16 -0.95 -9.28 15.16
N ALA A 17 -1.85 -8.77 15.99
CA ALA A 17 -3.21 -9.31 16.11
C ALA A 17 -4.01 -9.15 14.81
N ARG A 18 -3.87 -8.02 14.12
CA ARG A 18 -4.52 -7.76 12.83
C ARG A 18 -3.85 -8.54 11.69
N ALA A 19 -2.53 -8.72 11.74
CA ALA A 19 -1.80 -9.53 10.76
C ALA A 19 -2.30 -10.99 10.76
N LYS A 20 -2.61 -11.53 11.95
CA LYS A 20 -3.24 -12.85 12.06
C LYS A 20 -4.60 -12.91 11.37
N ILE A 21 -5.46 -11.92 11.59
CA ILE A 21 -6.77 -11.83 10.93
C ILE A 21 -6.62 -11.70 9.41
N LEU A 22 -5.61 -10.92 8.97
CA LEU A 22 -5.29 -10.78 7.55
C LEU A 22 -4.89 -12.13 6.93
N SER A 23 -4.04 -12.91 7.61
CA SER A 23 -3.65 -14.25 7.18
C SER A 23 -4.88 -15.18 7.05
N GLU A 24 -5.71 -15.23 8.07
CA GLU A 24 -6.95 -16.01 8.05
C GLU A 24 -7.89 -15.62 6.89
N ASN A 25 -7.95 -14.32 6.55
CA ASN A 25 -8.74 -13.84 5.41
C ASN A 25 -8.14 -14.27 4.07
N VAL A 26 -6.82 -14.15 3.89
CA VAL A 26 -6.10 -14.57 2.68
C VAL A 26 -6.31 -16.06 2.45
N GLU A 27 -6.15 -16.88 3.49
CA GLU A 27 -6.38 -18.31 3.44
C GLU A 27 -7.84 -18.65 3.09
N ARG A 28 -8.79 -18.02 3.76
CA ARG A 28 -10.24 -18.22 3.51
C ARG A 28 -10.64 -17.84 2.08
N MET A 29 -9.96 -16.88 1.47
CA MET A 29 -10.19 -16.47 0.07
C MET A 29 -9.49 -17.38 -0.93
N GLY A 30 -8.65 -18.32 -0.49
CA GLY A 30 -7.92 -19.25 -1.34
C GLY A 30 -6.89 -18.58 -2.24
N ILE A 31 -6.24 -17.49 -1.79
CA ILE A 31 -5.23 -16.78 -2.56
C ILE A 31 -3.88 -17.48 -2.39
N ALA A 32 -3.55 -18.38 -3.33
CA ALA A 32 -2.37 -19.23 -3.23
C ALA A 32 -1.03 -18.49 -3.39
N ASN A 33 -1.02 -17.38 -4.12
CA ASN A 33 0.18 -16.59 -4.43
C ASN A 33 0.31 -15.34 -3.53
N ALA A 34 -0.15 -15.43 -2.28
CA ALA A 34 -0.05 -14.35 -1.31
C ALA A 34 0.92 -14.70 -0.17
N MET A 35 1.62 -13.70 0.31
CA MET A 35 2.44 -13.74 1.52
C MET A 35 1.97 -12.66 2.48
N VAL A 36 1.67 -13.03 3.72
CA VAL A 36 1.33 -12.08 4.78
C VAL A 36 2.57 -11.76 5.60
N THR A 37 2.83 -10.48 5.80
CA THR A 37 3.95 -9.98 6.59
C THR A 37 3.45 -9.13 7.76
N ASN A 38 4.20 -9.15 8.86
CA ASN A 38 3.95 -8.29 10.01
C ASN A 38 5.19 -7.43 10.26
N GLU A 39 5.36 -6.40 9.45
CA GLU A 39 6.56 -5.56 9.43
C GLU A 39 6.21 -4.08 9.33
N THR A 40 7.18 -3.22 9.66
CA THR A 40 7.06 -1.78 9.41
C THR A 40 7.31 -1.47 7.92
N PRO A 41 6.73 -0.39 7.37
CA PRO A 41 7.02 0.05 6.01
C PRO A 41 8.51 0.24 5.72
N GLN A 42 9.27 0.74 6.70
CA GLN A 42 10.72 0.97 6.59
C GLN A 42 11.47 -0.35 6.37
N ARG A 43 11.15 -1.38 7.17
CA ARG A 43 11.80 -2.68 7.01
C ARG A 43 11.45 -3.37 5.70
N LEU A 44 10.23 -3.17 5.21
CA LEU A 44 9.86 -3.65 3.87
C LEU A 44 10.66 -2.91 2.79
N ALA A 45 10.84 -1.60 2.93
CA ALA A 45 11.59 -0.79 1.98
C ALA A 45 13.09 -1.20 1.90
N GLU A 46 13.69 -1.61 3.01
CA GLU A 46 15.06 -2.16 3.03
C GLU A 46 15.23 -3.44 2.21
N VAL A 47 14.14 -4.23 2.09
CA VAL A 47 14.17 -5.54 1.41
C VAL A 47 13.70 -5.46 -0.03
N PHE A 48 12.67 -4.63 -0.30
CA PHE A 48 11.94 -4.62 -1.56
C PHE A 48 12.17 -3.36 -2.42
N GLU A 49 13.40 -2.83 -2.43
CA GLU A 49 13.74 -1.66 -3.25
C GLU A 49 13.40 -1.90 -4.74
N GLU A 50 12.60 -0.98 -5.32
CA GLU A 50 12.09 -1.03 -6.70
C GLU A 50 11.52 -2.39 -7.14
N TYR A 51 10.94 -3.13 -6.21
CA TYR A 51 10.48 -4.50 -6.43
C TYR A 51 9.04 -4.58 -6.97
N PHE A 52 8.13 -3.77 -6.42
CA PHE A 52 6.69 -3.89 -6.73
C PHE A 52 6.30 -3.11 -7.99
N THR A 53 5.45 -3.71 -8.81
CA THR A 53 4.84 -3.02 -9.96
C THR A 53 3.55 -2.31 -9.60
N ARG A 54 2.92 -2.69 -8.47
CA ARG A 54 1.69 -2.11 -7.93
C ARG A 54 1.75 -2.12 -6.41
N ILE A 55 1.43 -1.00 -5.81
CA ILE A 55 1.32 -0.86 -4.35
C ILE A 55 -0.03 -0.24 -4.03
N LEU A 56 -0.74 -0.79 -3.06
CA LEU A 56 -1.91 -0.19 -2.43
C LEU A 56 -1.51 0.26 -1.03
N VAL A 57 -1.70 1.54 -0.76
CA VAL A 57 -1.52 2.16 0.55
C VAL A 57 -2.90 2.52 1.09
N ASP A 58 -3.43 1.67 1.97
CA ASP A 58 -4.59 1.97 2.79
C ASP A 58 -4.05 2.64 4.07
N ALA A 59 -4.01 3.97 4.04
CA ALA A 59 -3.22 4.73 4.99
C ALA A 59 -3.93 4.89 6.34
N PRO A 60 -3.20 4.76 7.47
CA PRO A 60 -3.75 5.15 8.77
C PRO A 60 -4.12 6.63 8.74
N CYS A 61 -5.33 6.97 9.15
CA CYS A 61 -5.87 8.32 9.06
C CYS A 61 -6.75 8.66 10.27
N SER A 62 -7.15 9.92 10.40
CA SER A 62 -8.02 10.40 11.48
C SER A 62 -9.45 9.82 11.46
N GLY A 63 -9.86 9.21 10.35
CA GLY A 63 -11.04 8.35 10.28
C GLY A 63 -12.38 9.06 10.24
N GLU A 64 -12.45 10.33 9.90
CA GLU A 64 -13.69 11.13 9.88
C GLU A 64 -14.79 10.51 9.02
N GLY A 65 -14.42 9.86 7.92
CA GLY A 65 -15.36 9.15 7.05
C GLY A 65 -16.06 7.97 7.72
N MET A 66 -15.55 7.51 8.87
CA MET A 66 -16.07 6.36 9.61
C MET A 66 -16.96 6.75 10.80
N PHE A 67 -17.15 8.03 11.10
CA PHE A 67 -17.88 8.51 12.28
C PHE A 67 -19.30 7.94 12.40
N ARG A 68 -19.96 7.68 11.28
CA ARG A 68 -21.30 7.06 11.30
C ARG A 68 -21.32 5.60 11.76
N LYS A 69 -20.18 4.90 11.68
CA LYS A 69 -20.05 3.47 12.02
C LYS A 69 -19.31 3.21 13.31
N ASN A 70 -18.46 4.16 13.70
CA ASN A 70 -17.54 3.99 14.82
C ASN A 70 -17.56 5.24 15.71
N GLU A 71 -18.32 5.18 16.79
CA GLU A 71 -18.39 6.26 17.80
C GLU A 71 -17.02 6.53 18.44
N ALA A 72 -16.21 5.50 18.65
CA ALA A 72 -14.87 5.66 19.21
C ALA A 72 -13.97 6.52 18.31
N ALA A 73 -14.16 6.48 16.98
CA ALA A 73 -13.42 7.35 16.05
C ALA A 73 -13.74 8.85 16.27
N CYS A 74 -14.97 9.16 16.72
CA CYS A 74 -15.35 10.54 17.08
C CYS A 74 -14.66 11.02 18.35
N GLU A 75 -14.50 10.12 19.34
CA GLU A 75 -13.86 10.43 20.63
C GLU A 75 -12.34 10.60 20.49
N GLU A 76 -11.72 9.83 19.62
CA GLU A 76 -10.27 9.87 19.36
C GLU A 76 -9.87 11.00 18.41
N TRP A 77 -10.81 11.61 17.70
CA TRP A 77 -10.51 12.64 16.71
C TRP A 77 -10.05 13.95 17.36
N SER A 78 -8.99 14.52 16.81
CA SER A 78 -8.50 15.85 17.15
C SER A 78 -7.70 16.43 15.99
N THR A 79 -7.54 17.76 15.95
CA THR A 79 -6.67 18.42 14.98
C THR A 79 -5.22 17.99 15.09
N GLU A 80 -4.78 17.64 16.30
CA GLU A 80 -3.43 17.10 16.53
C GLU A 80 -3.29 15.69 15.95
N ASN A 81 -4.30 14.83 16.12
CA ASN A 81 -4.30 13.51 15.52
C ASN A 81 -4.27 13.56 13.99
N VAL A 82 -4.96 14.52 13.37
CA VAL A 82 -4.89 14.78 11.92
C VAL A 82 -3.45 15.05 11.48
N LYS A 83 -2.71 15.92 12.21
CA LYS A 83 -1.29 16.21 11.91
C LYS A 83 -0.41 14.98 12.02
N ILE A 84 -0.54 14.25 13.13
CA ILE A 84 0.23 13.01 13.39
C ILE A 84 -0.04 11.98 12.29
N CYS A 85 -1.30 11.84 11.86
CA CYS A 85 -1.65 10.95 10.76
C CYS A 85 -1.03 11.40 9.43
N ALA A 86 -1.08 12.69 9.12
CA ALA A 86 -0.48 13.24 7.91
C ALA A 86 1.04 13.00 7.85
N GLU A 87 1.76 13.25 8.95
CA GLU A 87 3.20 12.97 9.03
C GLU A 87 3.52 11.46 8.87
N ARG A 88 2.71 10.60 9.46
CA ARG A 88 2.85 9.15 9.32
C ARG A 88 2.61 8.69 7.90
N GLN A 89 1.62 9.25 7.23
CA GLN A 89 1.30 8.99 5.82
C GLN A 89 2.46 9.39 4.91
N ASP A 90 3.10 10.54 5.15
CA ASP A 90 4.27 10.98 4.40
C ASP A 90 5.39 9.93 4.45
N GLY A 91 5.73 9.42 5.64
CA GLY A 91 6.74 8.37 5.79
C GLY A 91 6.37 7.04 5.13
N ILE A 92 5.08 6.66 5.15
CA ILE A 92 4.59 5.44 4.47
C ILE A 92 4.70 5.60 2.96
N LEU A 93 4.32 6.76 2.43
CA LEU A 93 4.40 7.06 1.00
C LEU A 93 5.85 7.09 0.50
N ASP A 94 6.78 7.64 1.26
CA ASP A 94 8.21 7.64 0.91
C ASP A 94 8.77 6.20 0.84
N CYS A 95 8.37 5.34 1.79
CA CYS A 95 8.70 3.91 1.71
C CYS A 95 8.07 3.23 0.48
N ALA A 96 6.81 3.54 0.17
CA ALA A 96 6.13 2.99 -1.00
C ALA A 96 6.81 3.45 -2.31
N ALA A 97 7.27 4.70 -2.39
CA ALA A 97 7.99 5.23 -3.54
C ALA A 97 9.31 4.49 -3.80
N SER A 98 10.06 4.18 -2.72
CA SER A 98 11.32 3.42 -2.83
C SER A 98 11.10 1.98 -3.24
N MET A 99 10.00 1.35 -2.80
CA MET A 99 9.65 -0.02 -3.15
C MET A 99 9.05 -0.17 -4.55
N LEU A 100 8.57 0.92 -5.17
CA LEU A 100 7.91 0.86 -6.46
C LEU A 100 8.91 0.85 -7.60
N ALA A 101 8.79 -0.12 -8.49
CA ALA A 101 9.58 -0.19 -9.73
C ALA A 101 9.25 0.98 -10.69
N PRO A 102 10.21 1.42 -11.52
CA PRO A 102 9.97 2.41 -12.58
C PRO A 102 8.79 2.01 -13.48
N GLY A 103 7.88 2.93 -13.76
CA GLY A 103 6.64 2.69 -14.50
C GLY A 103 5.52 2.04 -13.68
N GLY A 104 5.77 1.74 -12.41
CA GLY A 104 4.80 1.19 -11.47
C GLY A 104 3.73 2.20 -11.04
N ARG A 105 2.76 1.75 -10.26
CA ARG A 105 1.67 2.58 -9.74
C ARG A 105 1.45 2.36 -8.24
N ILE A 106 1.18 3.47 -7.53
CA ILE A 106 0.66 3.45 -6.16
C ILE A 106 -0.80 3.88 -6.21
N VAL A 107 -1.66 3.16 -5.49
CA VAL A 107 -2.98 3.63 -5.12
C VAL A 107 -2.93 4.03 -3.66
N TYR A 108 -3.20 5.28 -3.37
CA TYR A 108 -3.29 5.81 -2.01
C TYR A 108 -4.75 6.00 -1.64
N SER A 109 -5.15 5.55 -0.45
CA SER A 109 -6.49 5.74 0.07
C SER A 109 -6.51 6.10 1.55
N THR A 110 -7.51 6.89 1.94
CA THR A 110 -7.84 7.22 3.33
C THR A 110 -9.34 7.18 3.53
N CYS A 111 -9.77 7.03 4.77
CA CYS A 111 -11.17 7.20 5.18
C CYS A 111 -11.37 8.51 5.99
N THR A 112 -10.70 9.60 5.63
CA THR A 112 -10.84 10.92 6.26
C THR A 112 -11.27 11.97 5.25
N PHE A 113 -11.83 13.07 5.74
CA PHE A 113 -12.12 14.27 4.95
C PHE A 113 -11.03 15.34 5.08
N ALA A 114 -10.10 15.18 6.02
CA ALA A 114 -9.08 16.18 6.34
C ALA A 114 -8.18 16.49 5.11
N PRO A 115 -8.14 17.74 4.63
CA PRO A 115 -7.27 18.09 3.50
C PRO A 115 -5.80 17.85 3.76
N ALA A 116 -5.34 18.01 5.00
CA ALA A 116 -3.96 17.78 5.41
C ALA A 116 -3.48 16.34 5.13
N GLU A 117 -4.39 15.37 5.27
CA GLU A 117 -4.15 13.94 5.05
C GLU A 117 -4.41 13.50 3.60
N ASN A 118 -5.12 14.30 2.83
CA ASN A 118 -5.56 14.01 1.47
C ASN A 118 -4.76 14.83 0.45
N GLU A 119 -5.28 15.97 0.00
CA GLU A 119 -4.62 16.84 -0.96
C GLU A 119 -3.25 17.32 -0.48
N GLY A 120 -3.12 17.59 0.83
CA GLY A 120 -1.87 17.99 1.46
C GLY A 120 -0.81 16.88 1.39
N SER A 121 -1.16 15.64 1.75
CA SER A 121 -0.22 14.51 1.64
C SER A 121 0.21 14.28 0.21
N MET A 122 -0.71 14.37 -0.77
CA MET A 122 -0.36 14.23 -2.18
C MET A 122 0.55 15.35 -2.66
N THR A 123 0.26 16.58 -2.27
CA THR A 123 1.10 17.74 -2.63
C THR A 123 2.51 17.60 -2.06
N ARG A 124 2.65 17.31 -0.78
CA ARG A 124 3.95 17.09 -0.15
C ARG A 124 4.71 15.93 -0.77
N PHE A 125 4.01 14.84 -1.11
CA PHE A 125 4.61 13.70 -1.78
C PHE A 125 5.15 14.07 -3.15
N LEU A 126 4.37 14.70 -4.02
CA LEU A 126 4.79 15.07 -5.37
C LEU A 126 5.93 16.10 -5.38
N LEU A 127 5.99 16.97 -4.38
CA LEU A 127 7.12 17.90 -4.21
C LEU A 127 8.42 17.19 -3.82
N ARG A 128 8.35 16.12 -3.01
CA ARG A 128 9.51 15.30 -2.64
C ARG A 128 9.91 14.30 -3.72
N HIS A 129 8.95 13.85 -4.51
CA HIS A 129 9.11 12.80 -5.52
C HIS A 129 8.68 13.29 -6.91
N PRO A 130 9.49 14.16 -7.56
CA PRO A 130 9.14 14.75 -8.86
C PRO A 130 9.07 13.73 -10.01
N GLU A 131 9.56 12.50 -9.79
CA GLU A 131 9.41 11.36 -10.69
C GLU A 131 8.01 10.73 -10.67
N PHE A 132 7.10 11.24 -9.84
CA PHE A 132 5.71 10.78 -9.79
C PHE A 132 4.76 11.85 -10.34
N HIS A 133 3.64 11.37 -10.90
CA HIS A 133 2.49 12.18 -11.28
C HIS A 133 1.19 11.48 -10.93
N ILE A 134 0.11 12.25 -10.79
CA ILE A 134 -1.23 11.70 -10.58
C ILE A 134 -1.79 11.22 -11.91
N VAL A 135 -2.35 10.02 -11.91
CA VAL A 135 -3.04 9.45 -13.08
C VAL A 135 -4.51 9.75 -12.95
N GLU A 136 -5.08 10.41 -13.95
CA GLU A 136 -6.51 10.62 -14.01
C GLU A 136 -7.27 9.29 -14.12
N VAL A 137 -8.23 9.10 -13.22
CA VAL A 137 -9.15 7.97 -13.23
C VAL A 137 -10.54 8.49 -13.55
N LYS A 138 -11.23 7.82 -14.48
CA LYS A 138 -12.62 8.16 -14.82
C LYS A 138 -13.50 8.06 -13.56
N LYS A 139 -14.06 9.18 -13.17
CA LYS A 139 -14.96 9.28 -12.02
C LYS A 139 -16.33 8.71 -12.40
N ALA A 140 -16.88 7.84 -11.55
CA ALA A 140 -18.26 7.38 -11.66
C ALA A 140 -19.20 8.45 -11.10
N GLU A 141 -20.50 8.27 -11.33
CA GLU A 141 -21.55 9.12 -10.76
C GLU A 141 -21.44 9.15 -9.23
N GLY A 142 -21.56 10.34 -8.64
CA GLY A 142 -21.41 10.57 -7.21
C GLY A 142 -19.97 10.77 -6.71
N MET A 143 -18.97 10.48 -7.53
CA MET A 143 -17.55 10.78 -7.19
C MET A 143 -17.22 12.23 -7.51
N SER A 144 -16.49 12.88 -6.62
CA SER A 144 -16.00 14.25 -6.79
C SER A 144 -14.51 14.28 -7.08
N ALA A 145 -14.05 15.35 -7.72
CA ALA A 145 -12.62 15.64 -7.86
C ALA A 145 -12.01 16.06 -6.52
N GLY A 146 -10.70 15.88 -6.36
CA GLY A 146 -9.95 16.55 -5.31
C GLY A 146 -9.94 18.07 -5.51
N VAL A 147 -9.65 18.78 -4.46
CA VAL A 147 -9.72 20.25 -4.43
C VAL A 147 -8.30 20.82 -4.25
N PRO A 148 -7.62 21.26 -5.34
CA PRO A 148 -6.25 21.77 -5.27
C PRO A 148 -6.04 22.86 -4.22
N GLU A 149 -7.03 23.74 -4.05
CA GLU A 149 -6.98 24.85 -3.10
C GLU A 149 -6.93 24.39 -1.64
N TRP A 150 -7.37 23.18 -1.34
CA TRP A 150 -7.31 22.59 -0.01
C TRP A 150 -5.93 22.00 0.33
N ALA A 151 -5.06 21.88 -0.65
CA ALA A 151 -3.66 21.52 -0.43
C ALA A 151 -2.82 22.67 0.14
N TYR A 152 -3.38 23.87 0.22
CA TYR A 152 -2.68 25.09 0.63
C TYR A 152 -2.53 25.12 2.15
N PHE A 153 -1.29 25.05 2.64
CA PHE A 153 -0.94 25.33 4.04
C PHE A 153 -0.27 26.70 4.13
N GLU A 154 -0.67 27.50 5.14
CA GLU A 154 -0.18 28.87 5.33
C GLU A 154 1.35 28.95 5.50
N GLU A 155 1.99 27.87 5.95
CA GLU A 155 3.43 27.81 6.21
C GLU A 155 4.27 27.41 4.99
N GLU A 156 3.69 26.74 4.02
CA GLU A 156 4.36 26.36 2.78
C GLU A 156 3.80 27.18 1.64
N LYS A 157 4.58 28.12 1.09
CA LYS A 157 4.30 28.76 -0.20
C LYS A 157 4.46 27.73 -1.32
N GLY A 158 3.79 26.57 -1.13
CA GLY A 158 3.82 25.46 -2.04
C GLY A 158 3.09 25.80 -3.34
N GLN A 159 3.60 25.29 -4.43
CA GLN A 159 2.92 25.34 -5.71
C GLN A 159 1.63 24.54 -5.61
N VAL A 160 0.51 25.16 -5.93
CA VAL A 160 -0.77 24.42 -6.08
C VAL A 160 -0.64 23.53 -7.30
N LEU A 161 -0.64 22.24 -7.05
CA LEU A 161 -0.53 21.25 -8.13
C LEU A 161 -1.92 21.00 -8.74
N LEU A 162 -2.14 21.49 -9.95
CA LEU A 162 -3.42 21.34 -10.65
C LEU A 162 -3.83 19.86 -10.83
N GLU A 163 -2.87 18.97 -10.90
CA GLU A 163 -3.13 17.53 -11.00
C GLU A 163 -3.83 16.94 -9.77
N ILE A 164 -3.84 17.63 -8.61
CA ILE A 164 -4.64 17.25 -7.44
C ILE A 164 -6.13 17.12 -7.78
N ALA A 165 -6.65 17.89 -8.74
CA ALA A 165 -8.02 17.75 -9.23
C ALA A 165 -8.31 16.38 -9.88
N GLN A 166 -7.27 15.62 -10.24
CA GLN A 166 -7.42 14.27 -10.79
C GLN A 166 -7.68 13.21 -9.71
N THR A 167 -7.44 13.53 -8.43
CA THR A 167 -7.78 12.65 -7.31
C THR A 167 -9.30 12.53 -7.13
N ILE A 168 -9.72 11.63 -6.26
CA ILE A 168 -11.13 11.29 -6.08
C ILE A 168 -11.51 11.47 -4.61
N ARG A 169 -12.66 12.13 -4.39
CA ARG A 169 -13.35 12.18 -3.10
C ARG A 169 -14.69 11.47 -3.18
N LEU A 170 -14.95 10.61 -2.22
CA LEU A 170 -16.23 9.94 -2.02
C LEU A 170 -16.92 10.59 -0.81
N TRP A 171 -18.07 11.20 -1.06
CA TRP A 171 -18.84 11.89 -0.03
C TRP A 171 -20.07 11.09 0.35
N PRO A 172 -20.36 10.87 1.65
CA PRO A 172 -21.54 10.13 2.09
C PRO A 172 -22.88 10.72 1.63
N GLN A 173 -22.90 12.02 1.35
CA GLN A 173 -24.11 12.70 0.84
C GLN A 173 -24.35 12.47 -0.66
N HIS A 174 -23.35 12.00 -1.40
CA HIS A 174 -23.47 11.73 -2.83
C HIS A 174 -23.50 10.23 -3.15
N LEU A 175 -23.06 9.39 -2.22
CA LEU A 175 -22.97 7.93 -2.39
C LEU A 175 -23.46 7.24 -1.13
N ASN A 176 -24.14 6.09 -1.31
CA ASN A 176 -24.51 5.22 -0.19
C ASN A 176 -23.28 4.47 0.34
N GLY A 177 -22.43 5.15 1.10
CA GLY A 177 -21.19 4.59 1.61
C GLY A 177 -20.52 5.50 2.62
N GLU A 178 -19.34 5.12 3.02
CA GLU A 178 -18.48 5.91 3.91
C GLU A 178 -17.65 6.91 3.10
N GLY A 179 -17.10 7.92 3.80
CA GLY A 179 -16.21 8.91 3.19
C GLY A 179 -14.85 8.30 2.87
N HIS A 180 -14.34 8.56 1.66
CA HIS A 180 -13.01 8.13 1.25
C HIS A 180 -12.34 9.17 0.35
N TYR A 181 -11.01 9.10 0.34
CA TYR A 181 -10.17 9.79 -0.63
C TYR A 181 -9.30 8.77 -1.35
N LEU A 182 -9.04 9.00 -2.63
CA LEU A 182 -8.24 8.12 -3.49
C LEU A 182 -7.36 8.95 -4.42
N ALA A 183 -6.09 8.54 -4.54
CA ALA A 183 -5.17 9.04 -5.55
C ALA A 183 -4.46 7.87 -6.23
N VAL A 184 -4.29 7.95 -7.54
CA VAL A 184 -3.49 6.99 -8.31
C VAL A 184 -2.23 7.70 -8.78
N LEU A 185 -1.10 7.26 -8.29
CA LEU A 185 0.22 7.79 -8.61
C LEU A 185 0.94 6.85 -9.56
N LYS A 186 1.70 7.39 -10.50
CA LYS A 186 2.55 6.61 -11.40
C LYS A 186 3.97 7.14 -11.33
N LYS A 187 4.94 6.24 -11.15
CA LYS A 187 6.37 6.51 -11.23
C LYS A 187 6.79 6.58 -12.70
N GLU A 188 7.60 7.53 -13.06
CA GLU A 188 8.20 7.62 -14.41
C GLU A 188 9.00 6.35 -14.75
N GLY A 189 9.20 6.14 -16.04
CA GLY A 189 9.92 4.96 -16.54
C GLY A 189 9.00 3.91 -17.14
N THR A 190 9.58 2.77 -17.45
CA THR A 190 8.89 1.65 -18.11
C THR A 190 9.03 0.38 -17.29
N LEU A 191 7.90 -0.30 -17.06
CA LEU A 191 7.92 -1.63 -16.46
C LEU A 191 8.66 -2.57 -17.42
N ARG A 192 9.72 -3.18 -16.96
CA ARG A 192 10.41 -4.23 -17.70
C ARG A 192 9.51 -5.47 -17.72
N GLN A 193 9.27 -6.05 -18.92
CA GLN A 193 8.63 -7.36 -19.03
C GLN A 193 9.53 -8.38 -18.34
N GLY A 194 8.94 -9.17 -17.42
CA GLY A 194 9.70 -10.13 -16.64
C GLY A 194 10.64 -9.46 -15.64
N TYR A 195 10.16 -8.44 -14.91
CA TYR A 195 10.93 -7.78 -13.88
C TYR A 195 11.24 -8.76 -12.74
N CYS A 196 12.28 -9.58 -12.99
CA CYS A 196 13.12 -10.10 -11.93
C CYS A 196 14.27 -9.11 -11.80
N ARG A 197 14.55 -8.64 -10.59
CA ARG A 197 15.73 -7.82 -10.30
C ARG A 197 16.92 -8.51 -10.98
N ASN A 198 17.59 -7.87 -11.97
CA ASN A 198 18.86 -8.35 -12.52
C ASN A 198 19.95 -8.18 -11.46
N GLY A 199 19.80 -8.85 -10.35
CA GLY A 199 20.85 -9.19 -9.42
C GLY A 199 21.08 -10.66 -9.65
N GLU A 200 22.35 -11.03 -9.85
CA GLU A 200 22.78 -12.40 -9.80
C GLU A 200 21.84 -13.19 -8.89
N GLU A 201 21.28 -14.29 -9.38
CA GLU A 201 20.53 -15.26 -8.58
C GLU A 201 21.43 -15.79 -7.46
N LYS A 202 21.69 -14.98 -6.47
CA LYS A 202 22.02 -15.45 -5.13
C LYS A 202 20.71 -15.76 -4.42
N GLY A 203 19.91 -16.60 -5.08
CA GLY A 203 18.92 -17.36 -4.36
C GLY A 203 19.68 -18.07 -3.26
N ILE A 204 19.35 -17.79 -2.01
CA ILE A 204 19.86 -18.58 -0.89
C ILE A 204 19.41 -20.00 -1.22
N ALA A 205 20.34 -20.89 -1.50
CA ALA A 205 20.00 -22.27 -1.77
C ALA A 205 19.15 -22.78 -0.60
N ALA A 206 18.09 -23.54 -0.88
CA ALA A 206 17.17 -24.01 0.17
C ALA A 206 17.91 -24.68 1.36
N LYS A 207 19.08 -25.27 1.11
CA LYS A 207 20.01 -25.82 2.14
C LYS A 207 20.63 -24.76 3.05
N ASP A 208 20.70 -23.49 2.63
CA ASP A 208 21.30 -22.37 3.38
C ASP A 208 20.22 -21.48 4.04
N LEU A 209 18.96 -21.75 3.78
CA LEU A 209 17.84 -21.15 4.50
C LEU A 209 17.83 -21.71 5.93
N LYS A 210 18.44 -20.94 6.86
CA LYS A 210 18.23 -21.18 8.29
C LYS A 210 16.81 -20.74 8.65
N VAL A 211 15.85 -21.57 8.34
CA VAL A 211 14.46 -21.36 8.73
C VAL A 211 14.40 -21.59 10.24
N GLN A 212 14.20 -20.51 11.01
CA GLN A 212 14.06 -20.56 12.47
C GLN A 212 12.61 -20.33 12.83
N GLY A 213 11.99 -21.25 13.54
CA GLY A 213 10.63 -21.11 14.07
C GLY A 213 10.03 -22.44 14.55
N LYS A 214 9.09 -22.37 15.48
CA LYS A 214 8.25 -23.53 15.84
C LYS A 214 7.38 -23.89 14.62
N GLY A 215 7.29 -25.18 14.28
CA GLY A 215 6.47 -25.68 13.17
C GLY A 215 7.26 -25.98 11.89
N ILE A 216 8.58 -25.69 11.85
CA ILE A 216 9.40 -25.96 10.67
C ILE A 216 9.71 -27.44 10.51
N VAL A 217 9.94 -28.12 11.61
CA VAL A 217 10.19 -29.57 11.59
C VAL A 217 8.97 -30.29 11.03
N GLU A 218 7.80 -29.91 11.50
CA GLU A 218 6.52 -30.43 11.05
C GLU A 218 6.26 -30.09 9.57
N PHE A 219 6.60 -28.88 9.12
CA PHE A 219 6.51 -28.51 7.72
C PHE A 219 7.48 -29.29 6.85
N LEU A 220 8.72 -29.45 7.26
CA LEU A 220 9.72 -30.23 6.50
C LEU A 220 9.35 -31.69 6.41
N ASP A 221 8.78 -32.26 7.47
CA ASP A 221 8.29 -33.67 7.46
C ASP A 221 7.07 -33.80 6.54
N PHE A 222 6.10 -32.89 6.63
CA PHE A 222 4.96 -32.81 5.70
C PHE A 222 5.44 -32.67 4.24
N ALA A 223 6.40 -31.74 4.01
CA ALA A 223 6.91 -31.48 2.68
C ALA A 223 7.62 -32.69 2.04
N LYS A 224 8.35 -33.46 2.82
CA LYS A 224 8.99 -34.71 2.35
C LYS A 224 7.98 -35.77 1.91
N ASP A 225 6.86 -35.84 2.62
CA ASP A 225 5.85 -36.88 2.37
C ASP A 225 4.81 -36.47 1.31
N THR A 226 4.62 -35.16 1.07
CA THR A 226 3.49 -34.63 0.31
C THR A 226 3.90 -33.83 -0.93
N LEU A 227 5.08 -33.21 -0.94
CA LEU A 227 5.56 -32.41 -2.07
C LEU A 227 6.54 -33.20 -2.95
N ASP A 228 6.35 -33.11 -4.26
CA ASP A 228 7.29 -33.65 -5.23
C ASP A 228 8.72 -33.13 -4.96
N PRO A 229 9.72 -34.04 -4.87
CA PRO A 229 11.12 -33.66 -4.68
C PRO A 229 11.63 -32.60 -5.67
N GLN A 230 11.07 -32.54 -6.88
CA GLN A 230 11.40 -31.51 -7.88
C GLN A 230 10.90 -30.12 -7.49
N THR A 231 9.80 -30.04 -6.75
CA THR A 231 9.26 -28.77 -6.24
C THR A 231 10.11 -28.18 -5.10
N LEU A 232 10.76 -29.05 -4.32
CA LEU A 232 11.68 -28.68 -3.23
C LEU A 232 13.09 -28.38 -3.72
N ALA A 233 13.48 -28.89 -4.89
CA ALA A 233 14.83 -28.73 -5.42
C ALA A 233 15.07 -27.44 -6.21
N GLY A 234 14.05 -26.55 -6.31
CA GLY A 234 14.14 -25.33 -7.09
C GLY A 234 14.59 -25.63 -8.50
N SER A 235 13.77 -25.46 -9.48
CA SER A 235 14.18 -25.59 -10.88
C SER A 235 15.48 -24.85 -11.13
N SER A 236 16.52 -25.59 -11.41
CA SER A 236 17.83 -25.14 -11.90
C SER A 236 17.70 -24.32 -13.17
#